data_e397d09365d34718ba0c6742efe9f2d6
#
_entry.id   e397d09365d34718ba0c6742efe9f2d6
#
_cell.length_a   1.000
_cell.length_b   1.000
_cell.length_c   1.000
_cell.angle_alpha   90.00
_cell.angle_beta   90.00
_cell.angle_gamma   90.00
#
_symmetry.space_group_name_H-M   'P 1'
#
loop_
_entity.id
_entity.type
_entity.pdbx_description
1 polymer ?
#
loop_
_entity_poly.entity_id
_entity_poly.type
_entity_poly.pdbx_seq_one_letter_code
_entity_poly.pdbx_strand_id
1 'polypeptide(L)'
;MGAAQLIEADETGREGAATHLYTDQLPNEAAVDALHYHTVSYDKTATEHNVAMAEEMFGDILPVKVCGSLLWLALWDRIVFRRGAEKVLYSLIDEPELLHRLMTKLVDIENDY
;
A
#
# COMPACT_ATOMS: atom_id res chain seq x y z
N MET A 1 -1.77 -8.83 -4.89
CA MET A 1 -1.01 -8.31 -6.05
C MET A 1 -0.26 -7.06 -5.62
N GLY A 2 1.07 -7.07 -5.71
CA GLY A 2 1.87 -5.87 -5.47
C GLY A 2 1.59 -4.83 -6.57
N ALA A 3 1.53 -3.55 -6.21
CA ALA A 3 1.46 -2.48 -7.20
C ALA A 3 2.73 -2.55 -8.07
N ALA A 4 2.58 -2.68 -9.38
CA ALA A 4 3.71 -2.57 -10.29
C ALA A 4 4.18 -1.10 -10.26
N GLN A 5 5.32 -0.87 -9.69
CA GLN A 5 5.95 0.43 -9.63
C GLN A 5 6.99 0.49 -10.73
N LEU A 6 6.76 1.34 -11.75
CA LEU A 6 7.79 1.69 -12.70
C LEU A 6 8.60 2.85 -12.09
N ILE A 7 9.86 2.60 -11.84
CA ILE A 7 10.82 3.63 -11.44
C ILE A 7 11.49 4.08 -12.74
N GLU A 8 11.08 5.22 -13.29
CA GLU A 8 11.84 5.88 -14.33
C GLU A 8 12.97 6.69 -13.67
N ALA A 9 14.20 6.36 -13.99
CA ALA A 9 15.33 7.19 -13.61
C ALA A 9 15.21 8.52 -14.39
N ASP A 10 15.25 9.64 -13.66
CA ASP A 10 15.27 10.96 -14.27
C ASP A 10 16.53 11.09 -15.14
N GLU A 11 16.34 11.36 -16.44
CA GLU A 11 17.44 11.63 -17.40
C GLU A 11 18.23 12.91 -17.06
N THR A 12 17.80 13.68 -16.06
CA THR A 12 18.46 14.94 -15.66
C THR A 12 19.74 14.75 -14.83
N GLY A 13 20.11 13.49 -14.49
CA GLY A 13 21.37 13.19 -13.81
C GLY A 13 21.48 13.70 -12.37
N ARG A 14 20.37 14.08 -11.73
CA ARG A 14 20.32 14.37 -10.30
C ARG A 14 20.26 13.07 -9.51
N GLU A 15 21.37 12.71 -8.89
CA GLU A 15 21.37 11.61 -7.92
C GLU A 15 20.33 11.88 -6.82
N GLY A 16 19.32 11.01 -6.73
CA GLY A 16 18.35 11.00 -5.64
C GLY A 16 16.91 11.40 -5.95
N ALA A 17 16.57 11.84 -7.17
CA ALA A 17 15.19 12.12 -7.55
C ALA A 17 14.62 10.97 -8.41
N ALA A 18 14.17 9.89 -7.77
CA ALA A 18 13.41 8.85 -8.47
C ALA A 18 11.97 9.32 -8.63
N THR A 19 11.52 9.50 -9.86
CA THR A 19 10.10 9.75 -10.16
C THR A 19 9.38 8.40 -10.21
N HIS A 20 8.32 8.25 -9.40
CA HIS A 20 7.51 7.05 -9.40
C HIS A 20 6.35 7.22 -10.37
N LEU A 21 6.31 6.41 -11.43
CA LEU A 21 5.17 6.32 -12.31
C LEU A 21 4.34 5.09 -11.95
N TYR A 22 3.08 5.31 -11.61
CA TYR A 22 2.14 4.23 -11.31
C TYR A 22 1.26 3.96 -12.52
N THR A 23 1.21 2.69 -12.95
CA THR A 23 0.33 2.25 -14.02
C THR A 23 -1.09 2.02 -13.50
N ASP A 24 -2.11 2.36 -14.33
CA ASP A 24 -3.51 2.09 -13.98
C ASP A 24 -3.79 0.56 -13.95
N GLN A 25 -3.98 0.04 -12.75
CA GLN A 25 -4.31 -1.38 -12.48
C GLN A 25 -5.82 -1.58 -12.30
N LEU A 26 -6.60 -0.51 -12.25
CA LEU A 26 -8.03 -0.52 -11.97
C LEU A 26 -8.81 0.25 -13.05
N PRO A 27 -8.68 -0.15 -14.34
CA PRO A 27 -9.22 0.63 -15.47
C PRO A 27 -10.75 0.58 -15.57
N ASN A 28 -11.43 -0.33 -14.87
CA ASN A 28 -12.86 -0.54 -14.95
C ASN A 28 -13.45 -1.15 -13.68
N GLU A 29 -14.78 -1.21 -13.61
CA GLU A 29 -15.51 -1.77 -12.46
C GLU A 29 -15.16 -3.22 -12.15
N ALA A 30 -14.95 -4.05 -13.17
CA ALA A 30 -14.60 -5.45 -12.97
C ALA A 30 -13.24 -5.61 -12.25
N ALA A 31 -12.27 -4.74 -12.56
CA ALA A 31 -10.98 -4.71 -11.89
C ALA A 31 -11.12 -4.25 -10.42
N VAL A 32 -12.02 -3.29 -10.16
CA VAL A 32 -12.33 -2.83 -8.79
C VAL A 32 -13.00 -3.94 -7.99
N ASP A 33 -13.97 -4.64 -8.57
CA ASP A 33 -14.69 -5.73 -7.91
C ASP A 33 -13.79 -6.92 -7.58
N ALA A 34 -12.78 -7.15 -8.40
CA ALA A 34 -11.78 -8.20 -8.18
C ALA A 34 -10.80 -7.89 -7.02
N LEU A 35 -10.83 -6.69 -6.46
CA LEU A 35 -10.06 -6.38 -5.27
C LEU A 35 -10.54 -7.23 -4.09
N HIS A 36 -9.61 -7.87 -3.44
CA HIS A 36 -9.87 -8.70 -2.26
C HIS A 36 -8.81 -8.49 -1.20
N TYR A 37 -9.13 -8.90 0.00
CA TYR A 37 -8.23 -8.88 1.15
C TYR A 37 -7.01 -9.77 0.92
N HIS A 38 -5.89 -9.36 1.50
CA HIS A 38 -4.81 -10.28 1.76
C HIS A 38 -5.20 -11.16 2.95
N THR A 39 -5.00 -12.45 2.82
CA THR A 39 -5.09 -13.35 3.98
C THR A 39 -3.98 -12.96 4.94
N VAL A 40 -4.37 -12.49 6.12
CA VAL A 40 -3.41 -12.18 7.18
C VAL A 40 -3.04 -13.48 7.86
N SER A 41 -1.76 -13.80 7.91
CA SER A 41 -1.22 -14.93 8.63
C SER A 41 -0.19 -14.46 9.64
N TYR A 42 -0.27 -15.02 10.86
CA TYR A 42 0.70 -14.74 11.90
C TYR A 42 1.75 -15.87 11.93
N ASP A 43 2.99 -15.54 11.56
CA ASP A 43 4.12 -16.44 11.70
C ASP A 43 4.74 -16.27 13.10
N LYS A 44 4.26 -17.10 14.02
CA LYS A 44 4.71 -17.10 15.41
C LYS A 44 6.21 -17.40 15.53
N THR A 45 6.70 -18.38 14.79
CA THR A 45 8.10 -18.81 14.87
C THR A 45 9.05 -17.72 14.38
N ALA A 46 8.73 -17.09 13.23
CA ALA A 46 9.53 -15.97 12.73
C ALA A 46 9.47 -14.77 13.69
N THR A 47 8.32 -14.51 14.30
CA THR A 47 8.16 -13.41 15.26
C THR A 47 9.01 -13.65 16.51
N GLU A 48 8.95 -14.84 17.10
CA GLU A 48 9.75 -15.21 18.30
C GLU A 48 11.25 -15.14 18.00
N HIS A 49 11.67 -15.60 16.84
CA HIS A 49 13.07 -15.49 16.40
C HIS A 49 13.53 -14.02 16.28
N ASN A 50 12.72 -13.19 15.64
CA ASN A 50 13.05 -11.75 15.46
C ASN A 50 13.08 -11.02 16.81
N VAL A 51 12.19 -11.33 17.73
CA VAL A 51 12.19 -10.76 19.08
C VAL A 51 13.45 -11.15 19.84
N ALA A 52 13.79 -12.45 19.85
CA ALA A 52 15.00 -12.93 20.50
C ALA A 52 16.27 -12.27 19.95
N MET A 53 16.35 -12.14 18.62
CA MET A 53 17.47 -11.45 17.97
C MET A 53 17.52 -9.95 18.34
N ALA A 54 16.38 -9.28 18.40
CA ALA A 54 16.31 -7.88 18.81
C ALA A 54 16.68 -7.70 20.30
N GLU A 55 16.27 -8.60 21.18
CA GLU A 55 16.65 -8.60 22.58
C GLU A 55 18.16 -8.86 22.78
N GLU A 56 18.74 -9.77 22.01
CA GLU A 56 20.18 -10.02 22.03
C GLU A 56 20.99 -8.79 21.59
N MET A 57 20.52 -8.07 20.55
CA MET A 57 21.23 -6.92 19.99
C MET A 57 21.04 -5.63 20.80
N PHE A 58 19.87 -5.42 21.39
CA PHE A 58 19.48 -4.13 21.97
C PHE A 58 18.92 -4.20 23.40
N GLY A 59 18.68 -5.38 23.95
CA GLY A 59 17.97 -5.55 25.22
C GLY A 59 18.66 -4.94 26.44
N ASP A 60 19.97 -4.74 26.38
CA ASP A 60 20.77 -4.04 27.39
C ASP A 60 20.74 -2.52 27.23
N ILE A 61 20.30 -2.02 26.08
CA ILE A 61 20.29 -0.59 25.73
C ILE A 61 18.86 -0.04 25.73
N LEU A 62 17.91 -0.80 25.14
CA LEU A 62 16.53 -0.37 24.92
C LEU A 62 15.55 -1.53 25.18
N PRO A 63 14.37 -1.25 25.80
CA PRO A 63 13.35 -2.28 25.96
C PRO A 63 12.75 -2.68 24.61
N VAL A 64 12.78 -3.98 24.31
CA VAL A 64 12.13 -4.53 23.10
C VAL A 64 10.65 -4.78 23.41
N LYS A 65 9.76 -4.26 22.54
CA LYS A 65 8.32 -4.48 22.63
C LYS A 65 7.77 -4.94 21.30
N VAL A 66 6.97 -6.00 21.32
CA VAL A 66 6.18 -6.41 20.18
C VAL A 66 4.93 -5.53 20.11
N CYS A 67 4.74 -4.88 18.99
CA CYS A 67 3.56 -4.06 18.73
C CYS A 67 2.85 -4.58 17.47
N GLY A 68 1.53 -4.38 17.41
CA GLY A 68 0.78 -4.63 16.20
C GLY A 68 1.13 -3.62 15.08
N SER A 69 0.66 -3.92 13.87
CA SER A 69 0.76 -3.01 12.73
C SER A 69 -0.03 -1.72 12.99
N LEU A 70 0.54 -0.60 12.60
CA LEU A 70 -0.20 0.66 12.59
C LEU A 70 -1.19 0.65 11.42
N LEU A 71 -2.47 0.90 11.69
CA LEU A 71 -3.47 1.13 10.66
C LEU A 71 -3.15 2.44 9.93
N TRP A 72 -2.73 2.34 8.69
CA TRP A 72 -2.54 3.49 7.83
C TRP A 72 -3.74 3.66 6.90
N LEU A 73 -4.66 4.53 7.31
CA LEU A 73 -5.93 4.78 6.61
C LEU A 73 -5.82 5.77 5.44
N ALA A 74 -4.65 5.92 4.83
CA ALA A 74 -4.47 6.78 3.66
C ALA A 74 -5.10 6.14 2.40
N LEU A 75 -6.43 6.04 2.37
CA LEU A 75 -7.18 5.40 1.29
C LEU A 75 -6.95 6.10 -0.06
N TRP A 76 -6.80 7.43 -0.03
CA TRP A 76 -6.52 8.21 -1.24
C TRP A 76 -5.17 7.86 -1.86
N ASP A 77 -4.13 7.71 -1.04
CA ASP A 77 -2.82 7.28 -1.51
C ASP A 77 -2.89 5.88 -2.14
N ARG A 78 -3.68 4.98 -1.57
CA ARG A 78 -3.90 3.63 -2.13
C ARG A 78 -4.56 3.68 -3.51
N ILE A 79 -5.47 4.63 -3.76
CA ILE A 79 -6.06 4.85 -5.08
C ILE A 79 -4.99 5.36 -6.05
N VAL A 80 -4.22 6.36 -5.63
CA VAL A 80 -3.15 6.94 -6.44
C VAL A 80 -2.08 5.90 -6.79
N PHE A 81 -1.67 5.06 -5.86
CA PHE A 81 -0.70 3.98 -6.13
C PHE A 81 -1.20 2.92 -7.11
N ARG A 82 -2.53 2.76 -7.25
CA ARG A 82 -3.14 1.75 -8.14
C ARG A 82 -3.57 2.28 -9.48
N ARG A 83 -3.84 3.58 -9.60
CA ARG A 83 -4.33 4.20 -10.84
C ARG A 83 -3.40 5.28 -11.41
N GLY A 84 -2.43 5.74 -10.64
CA GLY A 84 -1.62 6.91 -10.98
C GLY A 84 -2.34 8.23 -10.66
N ALA A 85 -1.57 9.24 -10.23
CA ALA A 85 -2.12 10.52 -9.77
C ALA A 85 -2.88 11.27 -10.89
N GLU A 86 -2.34 11.31 -12.09
CA GLU A 86 -2.94 11.97 -13.25
C GLU A 86 -4.29 11.37 -13.60
N LYS A 87 -4.35 10.02 -13.72
CA LYS A 87 -5.60 9.32 -14.05
C LYS A 87 -6.66 9.53 -12.96
N VAL A 88 -6.27 9.53 -11.68
CA VAL A 88 -7.19 9.79 -10.58
C VAL A 88 -7.79 11.19 -10.67
N LEU A 89 -6.99 12.21 -10.98
CA LEU A 89 -7.49 13.58 -11.15
C LEU A 89 -8.48 13.70 -12.30
N TYR A 90 -8.21 13.09 -13.45
CA TYR A 90 -9.19 13.05 -14.55
C TYR A 90 -10.44 12.29 -14.17
N SER A 91 -10.31 11.17 -13.47
CA SER A 91 -11.45 10.33 -13.06
C SER A 91 -12.40 11.02 -12.09
N LEU A 92 -11.97 12.08 -11.39
CA LEU A 92 -12.89 12.91 -10.59
C LEU A 92 -14.01 13.54 -11.43
N ILE A 93 -13.74 13.80 -12.70
CA ILE A 93 -14.67 14.44 -13.63
C ILE A 93 -15.27 13.40 -14.59
N ASP A 94 -14.42 12.56 -15.18
CA ASP A 94 -14.81 11.66 -16.27
C ASP A 94 -15.44 10.36 -15.77
N GLU A 95 -15.02 9.86 -14.59
CA GLU A 95 -15.41 8.55 -14.05
C GLU A 95 -15.71 8.60 -12.53
N PRO A 96 -16.54 9.56 -12.04
CA PRO A 96 -16.77 9.74 -10.60
C PRO A 96 -17.38 8.49 -9.94
N GLU A 97 -18.28 7.80 -10.64
CA GLU A 97 -18.92 6.56 -10.19
C GLU A 97 -17.89 5.46 -9.89
N LEU A 98 -16.89 5.31 -10.76
CA LEU A 98 -15.81 4.34 -10.58
C LEU A 98 -14.96 4.67 -9.35
N LEU A 99 -14.67 5.95 -9.11
CA LEU A 99 -13.95 6.37 -7.91
C LEU A 99 -14.75 6.14 -6.63
N HIS A 100 -16.06 6.42 -6.63
CA HIS A 100 -16.93 6.13 -5.50
C HIS A 100 -16.97 4.63 -5.20
N ARG A 101 -17.12 3.79 -6.23
CA ARG A 101 -17.09 2.33 -6.09
C ARG A 101 -15.76 1.85 -5.52
N LEU A 102 -14.65 2.36 -6.03
CA LEU A 102 -13.32 2.02 -5.55
C LEU A 102 -13.10 2.44 -4.09
N MET A 103 -13.52 3.65 -3.72
CA MET A 103 -13.42 4.13 -2.34
C MET A 103 -14.26 3.26 -1.40
N THR A 104 -15.50 2.95 -1.76
CA THR A 104 -16.38 2.05 -0.98
C THR A 104 -15.72 0.70 -0.78
N LYS A 105 -15.20 0.11 -1.86
CA LYS A 105 -14.51 -1.19 -1.80
C LYS A 105 -13.28 -1.16 -0.89
N LEU A 106 -12.50 -0.09 -0.91
CA LEU A 106 -11.34 0.05 -0.02
C LEU A 106 -11.76 0.23 1.44
N VAL A 107 -12.83 0.98 1.71
CA VAL A 107 -13.39 1.12 3.07
C VAL A 107 -13.87 -0.22 3.60
N ASP A 108 -14.60 -1.00 2.79
CA ASP A 108 -15.05 -2.34 3.17
C ASP A 108 -13.83 -3.24 3.49
N ILE A 109 -12.80 -3.17 2.65
CA ILE A 109 -11.53 -3.86 2.85
C ILE A 109 -10.88 -3.51 4.21
N GLU A 110 -10.84 -2.26 4.58
CA GLU A 110 -10.24 -1.84 5.86
C GLU A 110 -11.11 -2.17 7.08
N ASN A 111 -12.43 -2.20 6.91
CA ASN A 111 -13.35 -2.52 8.01
C ASN A 111 -13.37 -4.00 8.39
N ASP A 112 -13.03 -4.88 7.44
CA ASP A 112 -12.96 -6.34 7.69
C ASP A 112 -11.56 -6.77 8.19
N TYR A 113 -10.59 -5.84 8.30
CA TYR A 113 -9.25 -6.08 8.79
C TYR A 113 -9.17 -5.93 10.32
#